data_32fd4bbd7e76cde63f74bc1b69de5797
#
_entry.id   32fd4bbd7e76cde63f74bc1b69de5797
#
_cell.length_a   1.000
_cell.length_b   1.000
_cell.length_c   1.000
_cell.angle_alpha   90.00
_cell.angle_beta   90.00
_cell.angle_gamma   90.00
#
_symmetry.space_group_name_H-M   'P 1'
#
loop_
_entity.id
_entity.type
_entity.pdbx_description
1 polymer ?
#
loop_
_entity_poly.entity_id
_entity_poly.type
_entity_poly.pdbx_seq_one_letter_code
_entity_poly.pdbx_strand_id
1 'polypeptide(L)'
;MRSAVRVLDSYSLISYIEGEAGKDTMIEIFRSARDSGKACLLSVVNWGEVYYITLREAGQPRADEIAHVLSTLPIHIVHADLELAKQAAIFKASKKMSYADCFAAALAKQRKVELVTGDKEFQQVQGEVKILWL
;
A
#
# COMPACT_ATOMS: atom_id res chain seq x y z
N MET A 1 2.72 -23.60 5.00
CA MET A 1 2.48 -22.34 5.73
C MET A 1 1.46 -21.49 4.99
N ARG A 2 0.45 -21.01 5.69
CA ARG A 2 -0.60 -20.21 5.08
C ARG A 2 -0.09 -18.80 4.79
N SER A 3 -0.26 -18.34 3.55
CA SER A 3 0.07 -16.97 3.16
C SER A 3 -1.01 -16.02 3.63
N ALA A 4 -0.60 -14.92 4.24
CA ALA A 4 -1.53 -13.88 4.70
C ALA A 4 -1.78 -12.85 3.59
N VAL A 5 -3.01 -12.35 3.48
CA VAL A 5 -3.32 -11.19 2.66
C VAL A 5 -2.77 -9.95 3.38
N ARG A 6 -2.18 -9.04 2.64
CA ARG A 6 -1.60 -7.82 3.20
C ARG A 6 -2.03 -6.60 2.38
N VAL A 7 -2.13 -5.47 3.06
CA VAL A 7 -2.35 -4.18 2.41
C VAL A 7 -1.00 -3.53 2.14
N LEU A 8 -0.83 -2.99 0.96
CA LEU A 8 0.36 -2.24 0.57
C LEU A 8 0.05 -0.74 0.63
N ASP A 9 1.05 0.07 0.95
CA ASP A 9 0.98 1.52 0.83
C ASP A 9 1.87 2.00 -0.32
N SER A 10 1.92 3.30 -0.53
CA SER A 10 2.77 3.87 -1.58
C SER A 10 4.24 3.63 -1.31
N TYR A 11 4.66 3.69 -0.04
CA TYR A 11 6.06 3.47 0.35
C TYR A 11 6.53 2.09 -0.09
N SER A 12 5.77 1.04 0.23
CA SER A 12 6.16 -0.33 -0.09
C SER A 12 6.29 -0.55 -1.59
N LEU A 13 5.38 0.02 -2.38
CA LEU A 13 5.44 -0.08 -3.84
C LEU A 13 6.64 0.67 -4.41
N ILE A 14 6.91 1.86 -3.93
CA ILE A 14 8.06 2.66 -4.38
C ILE A 14 9.37 1.95 -4.02
N SER A 15 9.46 1.36 -2.82
CA SER A 15 10.62 0.55 -2.43
C SER A 15 10.87 -0.59 -3.41
N TYR A 16 9.81 -1.27 -3.82
CA TYR A 16 9.92 -2.36 -4.79
C TYR A 16 10.38 -1.85 -6.17
N ILE A 17 9.76 -0.78 -6.65
CA ILE A 17 10.01 -0.24 -7.99
C ILE A 17 11.39 0.38 -8.09
N GLU A 18 11.80 1.16 -7.09
CA GLU A 18 13.06 1.89 -7.10
C GLU A 18 14.25 1.05 -6.59
N GLY A 19 14.00 -0.17 -6.13
CA GLY A 19 15.07 -1.02 -5.62
C GLY A 19 15.67 -0.57 -4.31
N GLU A 20 14.86 0.10 -3.48
CA GLU A 20 15.31 0.63 -2.20
C GLU A 20 15.32 -0.43 -1.10
N ALA A 21 15.69 -0.04 0.11
CA ALA A 21 15.63 -0.91 1.29
C ALA A 21 14.20 -1.47 1.44
N GLY A 22 14.09 -2.76 1.69
CA GLY A 22 12.80 -3.46 1.77
C GLY A 22 12.38 -4.14 0.48
N LYS A 23 13.10 -3.95 -0.63
CA LYS A 23 12.76 -4.58 -1.91
C LYS A 23 12.73 -6.10 -1.80
N ASP A 24 13.70 -6.70 -1.11
CA ASP A 24 13.77 -8.16 -1.00
C ASP A 24 12.55 -8.71 -0.25
N THR A 25 12.12 -8.01 0.80
CA THR A 25 10.90 -8.37 1.53
C THR A 25 9.68 -8.27 0.62
N MET A 26 9.60 -7.22 -0.20
CA MET A 26 8.50 -7.05 -1.16
C MET A 26 8.50 -8.16 -2.21
N ILE A 27 9.67 -8.57 -2.70
CA ILE A 27 9.76 -9.69 -3.64
C ILE A 27 9.16 -10.96 -3.02
N GLU A 28 9.49 -11.25 -1.76
CA GLU A 28 8.95 -12.42 -1.06
C GLU A 28 7.43 -12.30 -0.84
N ILE A 29 6.94 -11.11 -0.53
CA ILE A 29 5.51 -10.88 -0.36
C ILE A 29 4.76 -11.16 -1.66
N PHE A 30 5.27 -10.66 -2.79
CA PHE A 30 4.64 -10.90 -4.10
C PHE A 30 4.74 -12.36 -4.51
N ARG A 31 5.87 -13.02 -4.23
CA ARG A 31 6.02 -14.45 -4.53
C ARG A 31 4.98 -15.25 -3.75
N SER A 32 4.85 -14.97 -2.46
CA SER A 32 3.87 -15.63 -1.59
C SER A 32 2.43 -15.40 -2.08
N ALA A 33 2.12 -14.17 -2.51
CA ALA A 33 0.80 -13.83 -3.04
C ALA A 33 0.50 -14.64 -4.31
N ARG A 34 1.47 -14.75 -5.23
CA ARG A 34 1.30 -15.56 -6.45
C ARG A 34 1.10 -17.03 -6.13
N ASP A 35 1.94 -17.59 -5.26
CA ASP A 35 1.92 -19.01 -4.94
C ASP A 35 0.62 -19.41 -4.24
N SER A 36 0.08 -18.54 -3.40
CA SER A 36 -1.16 -18.82 -2.66
C SER A 36 -2.42 -18.45 -3.44
N GLY A 37 -2.30 -17.69 -4.53
CA GLY A 37 -3.44 -17.14 -5.25
C GLY A 37 -4.18 -16.05 -4.49
N LYS A 38 -3.57 -15.47 -3.44
CA LYS A 38 -4.16 -14.41 -2.62
C LYS A 38 -3.42 -13.12 -2.86
N ALA A 39 -4.00 -12.25 -3.69
CA ALA A 39 -3.40 -10.97 -4.05
C ALA A 39 -3.26 -10.04 -2.83
N CYS A 40 -2.24 -9.19 -2.87
CA CYS A 40 -2.13 -8.07 -1.95
C CYS A 40 -3.24 -7.06 -2.26
N LEU A 41 -3.62 -6.27 -1.27
CA LEU A 41 -4.63 -5.22 -1.43
C LEU A 41 -3.95 -3.86 -1.51
N LEU A 42 -4.44 -3.01 -2.41
CA LEU A 42 -3.97 -1.64 -2.57
C LEU A 42 -5.16 -0.72 -2.72
N SER A 43 -5.26 0.29 -1.86
CA SER A 43 -6.28 1.32 -2.03
C SER A 43 -6.05 2.06 -3.34
N VAL A 44 -7.11 2.34 -4.08
CA VAL A 44 -7.04 3.14 -5.31
C VAL A 44 -6.41 4.51 -5.05
N VAL A 45 -6.56 5.04 -3.82
CA VAL A 45 -5.95 6.31 -3.42
C VAL A 45 -4.42 6.18 -3.40
N ASN A 46 -3.89 5.08 -2.87
CA ASN A 46 -2.45 4.84 -2.86
C ASN A 46 -1.92 4.55 -4.27
N TRP A 47 -2.70 3.90 -5.12
CA TRP A 47 -2.35 3.74 -6.53
C TRP A 47 -2.16 5.11 -7.19
N GLY A 48 -3.13 6.01 -6.98
CA GLY A 48 -3.06 7.37 -7.50
C GLY A 48 -1.86 8.14 -6.98
N GLU A 49 -1.51 7.92 -5.71
CA GLU A 49 -0.34 8.57 -5.11
C GLU A 49 0.96 8.11 -5.79
N VAL A 50 1.14 6.83 -6.02
CA VAL A 50 2.30 6.31 -6.74
C VAL A 50 2.36 6.91 -8.14
N TYR A 51 1.23 6.98 -8.82
CA TYR A 51 1.15 7.53 -10.17
C TYR A 51 1.55 9.00 -10.21
N TYR A 52 0.98 9.84 -9.34
CA TYR A 52 1.29 11.28 -9.40
C TYR A 52 2.70 11.60 -8.93
N ILE A 53 3.24 10.85 -7.96
CA ILE A 53 4.65 11.04 -7.54
C ILE A 53 5.57 10.74 -8.71
N THR A 54 5.35 9.63 -9.40
CA THR A 54 6.15 9.25 -10.57
C THR A 54 6.00 10.26 -11.69
N LEU A 55 4.78 10.70 -11.95
CA LEU A 55 4.49 11.71 -12.98
C LEU A 55 5.25 13.01 -12.72
N ARG A 56 5.21 13.46 -11.46
CA ARG A 56 5.88 14.70 -11.05
C ARG A 56 7.40 14.58 -11.13
N GLU A 57 7.96 13.45 -10.71
CA GLU A 57 9.42 13.30 -10.62
C GLU A 57 10.07 12.84 -11.91
N ALA A 58 9.38 12.09 -12.75
CA ALA A 58 9.99 11.42 -13.90
C ALA A 58 9.18 11.55 -15.21
N GLY A 59 8.03 12.17 -15.19
CA GLY A 59 7.23 12.43 -16.39
C GLY A 59 6.26 11.32 -16.76
N GLN A 60 5.42 11.61 -17.76
CA GLN A 60 4.35 10.73 -18.20
C GLN A 60 4.80 9.35 -18.68
N PRO A 61 5.84 9.23 -19.53
CA PRO A 61 6.26 7.90 -19.99
C PRO A 61 6.63 6.96 -18.83
N ARG A 62 7.33 7.49 -17.83
CA ARG A 62 7.71 6.69 -16.66
C ARG A 62 6.49 6.33 -15.80
N ALA A 63 5.58 7.28 -15.62
CA ALA A 63 4.35 7.01 -14.86
C ALA A 63 3.53 5.90 -15.52
N ASP A 64 3.39 5.92 -16.83
CA ASP A 64 2.66 4.90 -17.57
C ASP A 64 3.37 3.54 -17.53
N GLU A 65 4.70 3.54 -17.56
CA GLU A 65 5.50 2.32 -17.39
C GLU A 65 5.25 1.70 -16.01
N ILE A 66 5.25 2.52 -14.96
CA ILE A 66 4.98 2.05 -13.59
C ILE A 66 3.54 1.52 -13.48
N ALA A 67 2.57 2.20 -14.07
CA ALA A 67 1.18 1.73 -14.09
C ALA A 67 1.10 0.34 -14.73
N HIS A 68 1.83 0.12 -15.82
CA HIS A 68 1.89 -1.19 -16.46
C HIS A 68 2.52 -2.23 -15.54
N VAL A 69 3.65 -1.93 -14.91
CA VAL A 69 4.31 -2.83 -13.96
C VAL A 69 3.34 -3.23 -12.84
N LEU A 70 2.63 -2.27 -12.26
CA LEU A 70 1.67 -2.54 -11.19
C LEU A 70 0.56 -3.50 -11.67
N SER A 71 0.16 -3.40 -12.93
CA SER A 71 -0.87 -4.28 -13.50
C SER A 71 -0.42 -5.75 -13.63
N THR A 72 0.89 -6.01 -13.60
CA THR A 72 1.45 -7.36 -13.71
C THR A 72 1.70 -8.02 -12.36
N LEU A 73 1.61 -7.26 -11.27
CA LEU A 73 1.86 -7.76 -9.92
C LEU A 73 0.59 -8.36 -9.32
N PRO A 74 0.73 -9.26 -8.33
CA PRO A 74 -0.43 -9.87 -7.67
C PRO A 74 -1.06 -8.89 -6.68
N ILE A 75 -1.68 -7.86 -7.22
CA ILE A 75 -2.30 -6.76 -6.47
C ILE A 75 -3.77 -6.65 -6.91
N HIS A 76 -4.65 -6.58 -5.93
CA HIS A 76 -6.05 -6.25 -6.11
C HIS A 76 -6.28 -4.81 -5.66
N ILE A 77 -6.75 -3.96 -6.57
CA ILE A 77 -7.05 -2.56 -6.27
C ILE A 77 -8.43 -2.46 -5.64
N VAL A 78 -8.49 -1.85 -4.46
CA VAL A 78 -9.73 -1.68 -3.71
C VAL A 78 -10.23 -0.25 -3.91
N HIS A 79 -11.44 -0.12 -4.43
CA HIS A 79 -12.06 1.19 -4.64
C HIS A 79 -12.36 1.87 -3.31
N ALA A 80 -12.26 3.21 -3.30
CA ALA A 80 -12.54 4.01 -2.11
C ALA A 80 -14.04 4.27 -2.02
N ASP A 81 -14.75 3.42 -1.30
CA ASP A 81 -16.17 3.62 -1.04
C ASP A 81 -16.37 4.52 0.20
N LEU A 82 -17.61 4.80 0.53
CA LEU A 82 -17.96 5.69 1.62
C LEU A 82 -17.45 5.18 2.98
N GLU A 83 -17.56 3.88 3.24
CA GLU A 83 -17.10 3.30 4.51
C GLU A 83 -15.59 3.43 4.66
N LEU A 84 -14.84 3.18 3.59
CA LEU A 84 -13.39 3.32 3.60
C LEU A 84 -12.98 4.78 3.80
N ALA A 85 -13.64 5.70 3.11
CA ALA A 85 -13.38 7.13 3.24
C ALA A 85 -13.66 7.61 4.67
N LYS A 86 -14.74 7.14 5.27
CA LYS A 86 -15.09 7.48 6.65
C LYS A 86 -14.03 7.01 7.64
N GLN A 87 -13.57 5.76 7.50
CA GLN A 87 -12.52 5.22 8.36
C GLN A 87 -11.20 5.98 8.18
N ALA A 88 -10.84 6.31 6.94
CA ALA A 88 -9.65 7.12 6.66
C ALA A 88 -9.77 8.51 7.28
N ALA A 89 -10.95 9.12 7.20
CA ALA A 89 -11.22 10.44 7.78
C ALA A 89 -11.08 10.42 9.31
N ILE A 90 -11.52 9.34 9.96
CA ILE A 90 -11.37 9.17 11.42
C ILE A 90 -9.89 9.16 11.79
N PHE A 91 -9.04 8.43 11.06
CA PHE A 91 -7.60 8.47 11.29
C PHE A 91 -7.05 9.88 11.04
N LYS A 92 -7.43 10.51 9.93
CA LYS A 92 -6.93 11.83 9.56
C LYS A 92 -7.26 12.89 10.62
N ALA A 93 -8.42 12.79 11.25
CA ALA A 93 -8.86 13.76 12.26
C ALA A 93 -7.97 13.76 13.51
N SER A 94 -7.34 12.63 13.85
CA SER A 94 -6.57 12.48 15.10
C SER A 94 -5.09 12.20 14.90
N LYS A 95 -4.63 11.93 13.68
CA LYS A 95 -3.24 11.56 13.42
C LYS A 95 -2.58 12.55 12.47
N LYS A 96 -1.26 12.70 12.61
CA LYS A 96 -0.44 13.54 11.74
C LYS A 96 0.10 12.70 10.58
N MET A 97 -0.81 12.27 9.72
CA MET A 97 -0.50 11.43 8.57
C MET A 97 -1.16 12.04 7.33
N SER A 98 -0.59 11.78 6.15
CA SER A 98 -1.24 12.20 4.91
C SER A 98 -2.57 11.47 4.76
N TYR A 99 -3.48 12.04 3.98
CA TYR A 99 -4.78 11.40 3.75
C TYR A 99 -4.63 10.05 3.03
N ALA A 100 -3.68 9.97 2.10
CA ALA A 100 -3.38 8.72 1.40
C ALA A 100 -2.91 7.62 2.39
N ASP A 101 -2.03 7.97 3.34
CA ASP A 101 -1.61 7.03 4.38
C ASP A 101 -2.78 6.57 5.24
N CYS A 102 -3.71 7.48 5.53
CA CYS A 102 -4.90 7.14 6.29
C CYS A 102 -5.77 6.13 5.53
N PHE A 103 -5.82 6.18 4.20
CA PHE A 103 -6.53 5.18 3.41
C PHE A 103 -5.88 3.80 3.51
N ALA A 104 -4.54 3.73 3.48
CA ALA A 104 -3.85 2.45 3.65
C ALA A 104 -4.13 1.86 5.03
N ALA A 105 -4.02 2.67 6.08
CA ALA A 105 -4.31 2.24 7.44
C ALA A 105 -5.79 1.81 7.60
N ALA A 106 -6.70 2.57 7.02
CA ALA A 106 -8.13 2.27 7.08
C ALA A 106 -8.46 0.95 6.39
N LEU A 107 -7.85 0.68 5.24
CA LEU A 107 -8.07 -0.56 4.52
C LEU A 107 -7.58 -1.76 5.33
N ALA A 108 -6.37 -1.66 5.92
CA ALA A 108 -5.82 -2.72 6.74
C ALA A 108 -6.70 -3.00 7.97
N LYS A 109 -7.19 -1.95 8.62
CA LYS A 109 -8.09 -2.09 9.77
C LYS A 109 -9.42 -2.74 9.37
N GLN A 110 -10.01 -2.28 8.27
CA GLN A 110 -11.30 -2.78 7.78
C GLN A 110 -11.22 -4.27 7.43
N ARG A 111 -10.14 -4.69 6.78
CA ARG A 111 -9.94 -6.06 6.35
C ARG A 111 -9.29 -6.95 7.42
N LYS A 112 -8.84 -6.36 8.53
CA LYS A 112 -8.18 -7.06 9.65
C LYS A 112 -6.95 -7.83 9.17
N VAL A 113 -6.13 -7.17 8.37
CA VAL A 113 -4.88 -7.72 7.83
C VAL A 113 -3.72 -6.76 8.09
N GLU A 114 -2.49 -7.28 7.92
CA GLU A 114 -1.29 -6.46 8.09
C GLU A 114 -1.17 -5.40 7.01
N LEU A 115 -0.62 -4.26 7.39
CA LEU A 115 -0.17 -3.21 6.48
C LEU A 115 1.34 -3.33 6.32
N VAL A 116 1.82 -3.33 5.09
CA VAL A 116 3.26 -3.36 4.79
C VAL A 116 3.73 -1.93 4.49
N THR A 117 4.65 -1.43 5.27
CA THR A 117 5.21 -0.08 5.07
C THR A 117 6.60 0.05 5.71
N GLY A 118 7.37 1.03 5.24
CA GLY A 118 8.59 1.47 5.90
C GLY A 118 8.48 2.89 6.42
N ASP A 119 7.33 3.53 6.27
CA ASP A 119 7.10 4.90 6.72
C ASP A 119 6.81 4.93 8.22
N LYS A 120 7.70 5.58 8.98
CA LYS A 120 7.61 5.65 10.43
C LYS A 120 6.35 6.36 10.95
N GLU A 121 5.71 7.18 10.12
CA GLU A 121 4.47 7.84 10.52
C GLU A 121 3.37 6.85 10.89
N PHE A 122 3.41 5.64 10.33
CA PHE A 122 2.46 4.59 10.67
C PHE A 122 2.59 4.06 12.10
N GLN A 123 3.64 4.44 12.85
CA GLN A 123 3.72 4.14 14.27
C GLN A 123 2.50 4.69 15.03
N GLN A 124 1.91 5.76 14.55
CA GLN A 124 0.74 6.39 15.18
C GLN A 124 -0.49 5.48 15.20
N VAL A 125 -0.56 4.47 14.33
CA VAL A 125 -1.72 3.57 14.23
C VAL A 125 -1.40 2.13 14.68
N GLN A 126 -0.21 1.87 15.23
CA GLN A 126 0.20 0.52 15.65
C GLN A 126 -0.74 -0.14 16.65
N GLY A 127 -1.45 0.64 17.44
CA GLY A 127 -2.42 0.12 18.41
C GLY A 127 -3.70 -0.41 17.77
N GLU A 128 -3.95 -0.05 16.52
CA GLU A 128 -5.19 -0.39 15.81
C GLU A 128 -4.94 -1.20 14.54
N VAL A 129 -3.74 -1.11 13.96
CA VAL A 129 -3.36 -1.75 12.70
C VAL A 129 -2.05 -2.48 12.91
N LYS A 130 -2.03 -3.77 12.56
CA LYS A 130 -0.80 -4.54 12.62
C LYS A 130 0.07 -4.19 11.42
N ILE A 131 1.36 -3.91 11.67
CA ILE A 131 2.27 -3.45 10.63
C ILE A 131 3.42 -4.45 10.45
N LEU A 132 3.69 -4.78 9.19
CA LEU A 132 4.89 -5.48 8.79
C LEU A 132 5.86 -4.39 8.29
N TRP A 133 6.89 -4.13 9.08
CA TRP A 133 7.86 -3.07 8.77
C TRP A 133 8.90 -3.53 7.75
N LEU A 134 9.11 -2.70 6.76
CA LEU A 134 10.19 -2.87 5.78
C LEU A 134 11.51 -2.34 6.31
#